data_36d9ba3820453c67c3405b7ade47b86d
#
_entry.id   36d9ba3820453c67c3405b7ade47b86d
#
_cell.length_a   1.000
_cell.length_b   1.000
_cell.length_c   1.000
_cell.angle_alpha   90.00
_cell.angle_beta   90.00
_cell.angle_gamma   90.00
#
_symmetry.space_group_name_H-M   'P 1'
#
loop_
_entity.id
_entity.type
_entity.pdbx_description
1 polymer ?
#
loop_
_entity_poly.entity_id
_entity_poly.type
_entity_poly.pdbx_seq_one_letter_code
_entity_poly.pdbx_strand_id
1 'polypeptide(L)'
;MVKIPLKSKADENILAVIDKNIIKEKTQDANLLFQAANYYYSTNRDSKQAIAWLIEAEKLDPQNFYYPNLRQKIATELKDYPSAIEAGKKALSIAELKKMKSVESLKKQILELELLLKK
;
A
#
# COMPACT_ATOMS: atom_id res chain seq x y z
N MET A 1 19.20 18.98 24.09
CA MET A 1 18.75 18.45 22.83
C MET A 1 17.37 17.87 22.97
N VAL A 2 16.56 18.24 22.09
CA VAL A 2 15.21 17.71 22.11
C VAL A 2 15.15 16.47 21.27
N LYS A 3 14.66 15.44 21.86
CA LYS A 3 14.41 14.24 21.14
C LYS A 3 12.94 14.23 20.76
N ILE A 4 12.67 14.22 19.48
CA ILE A 4 11.31 14.08 19.04
C ILE A 4 10.87 12.68 19.37
N PRO A 5 9.83 12.53 20.18
CA PRO A 5 9.37 11.18 20.49
C PRO A 5 8.87 10.51 19.22
N LEU A 6 9.30 9.30 19.02
CA LEU A 6 8.80 8.51 17.91
C LEU A 6 7.34 8.16 18.09
N LYS A 7 6.89 8.20 19.33
CA LYS A 7 5.50 7.87 19.63
C LYS A 7 4.86 9.05 20.31
N SER A 8 4.01 9.75 19.59
CA SER A 8 3.18 10.77 20.17
C SER A 8 1.91 10.13 20.70
N LYS A 9 1.12 10.90 21.42
CA LYS A 9 -0.17 10.43 21.87
C LYS A 9 -1.08 10.10 20.70
N ALA A 10 -1.02 10.92 19.65
CA ALA A 10 -1.79 10.65 18.44
C ALA A 10 -1.37 9.33 17.80
N ASP A 11 -0.05 9.07 17.78
CA ASP A 11 0.46 7.82 17.23
C ASP A 11 -0.06 6.62 18.03
N GLU A 12 -0.03 6.72 19.36
CA GLU A 12 -0.55 5.65 20.21
C GLU A 12 -2.03 5.40 19.98
N ASN A 13 -2.81 6.47 19.80
CA ASN A 13 -4.23 6.34 19.56
C ASN A 13 -4.51 5.66 18.22
N ILE A 14 -3.76 6.02 17.18
CA ILE A 14 -3.92 5.41 15.87
C ILE A 14 -3.56 3.92 15.93
N LEU A 15 -2.46 3.60 16.59
CA LEU A 15 -2.04 2.21 16.72
C LEU A 15 -3.06 1.38 17.52
N ALA A 16 -3.69 2.00 18.53
CA ALA A 16 -4.72 1.32 19.30
C ALA A 16 -5.94 1.01 18.43
N VAL A 17 -6.34 1.93 17.56
CA VAL A 17 -7.45 1.70 16.64
C VAL A 17 -7.13 0.57 15.67
N ILE A 18 -5.90 0.56 15.14
CA ILE A 18 -5.46 -0.48 14.23
C ILE A 18 -5.49 -1.83 14.94
N ASP A 19 -4.94 -1.90 16.14
CA ASP A 19 -4.90 -3.13 16.89
C ASP A 19 -6.30 -3.67 17.14
N LYS A 20 -7.20 -2.81 17.59
CA LYS A 20 -8.55 -3.24 17.91
C LYS A 20 -9.33 -3.67 16.66
N ASN A 21 -9.38 -2.81 15.65
CA ASN A 21 -10.32 -3.01 14.56
C ASN A 21 -9.78 -3.92 13.47
N ILE A 22 -8.48 -3.95 13.28
CA ILE A 22 -7.90 -4.73 12.19
C ILE A 22 -7.34 -6.04 12.70
N ILE A 23 -6.51 -5.99 13.73
CA ILE A 23 -5.82 -7.18 14.20
C ILE A 23 -6.77 -8.07 15.00
N LYS A 24 -7.49 -7.49 15.94
CA LYS A 24 -8.36 -8.28 16.81
C LYS A 24 -9.73 -8.57 16.20
N GLU A 25 -10.34 -7.57 15.59
CA GLU A 25 -11.71 -7.71 15.06
C GLU A 25 -11.78 -8.01 13.58
N LYS A 26 -10.63 -7.95 12.88
CA LYS A 26 -10.53 -8.30 11.46
C LYS A 26 -11.58 -7.59 10.62
N THR A 27 -11.48 -6.27 10.61
CA THR A 27 -12.43 -5.40 9.92
C THR A 27 -12.65 -5.81 8.46
N GLN A 28 -13.87 -5.57 7.98
CA GLN A 28 -14.21 -5.71 6.57
C GLN A 28 -14.26 -4.35 5.87
N ASP A 29 -13.72 -3.32 6.50
CA ASP A 29 -13.69 -1.97 5.94
C ASP A 29 -12.40 -1.77 5.17
N ALA A 30 -12.49 -1.81 3.83
CA ALA A 30 -11.31 -1.67 2.97
C ALA A 30 -10.59 -0.35 3.21
N ASN A 31 -11.34 0.73 3.41
CA ASN A 31 -10.73 2.03 3.63
C ASN A 31 -9.91 2.06 4.92
N LEU A 32 -10.40 1.42 5.97
CA LEU A 32 -9.67 1.34 7.22
C LEU A 32 -8.37 0.56 7.06
N LEU A 33 -8.43 -0.54 6.31
CA LEU A 33 -7.23 -1.32 5.99
C LEU A 33 -6.22 -0.48 5.21
N PHE A 34 -6.70 0.29 4.25
CA PHE A 34 -5.83 1.17 3.48
C PHE A 34 -5.18 2.23 4.36
N GLN A 35 -5.95 2.85 5.23
CA GLN A 35 -5.41 3.87 6.12
C GLN A 35 -4.34 3.29 7.04
N ALA A 36 -4.57 2.09 7.56
CA ALA A 36 -3.60 1.43 8.41
C ALA A 36 -2.32 1.11 7.65
N ALA A 37 -2.46 0.61 6.42
CA ALA A 37 -1.29 0.29 5.58
C ALA A 37 -0.50 1.56 5.28
N ASN A 38 -1.19 2.64 4.94
CA ASN A 38 -0.54 3.90 4.64
C ASN A 38 0.17 4.45 5.88
N TYR A 39 -0.44 4.31 7.04
CA TYR A 39 0.17 4.77 8.29
C TYR A 39 1.45 3.98 8.60
N TYR A 40 1.39 2.66 8.44
CA TYR A 40 2.58 1.83 8.65
C TYR A 40 3.68 2.21 7.67
N TYR A 41 3.31 2.42 6.41
CA TYR A 41 4.28 2.79 5.40
C TYR A 41 4.93 4.15 5.71
N SER A 42 4.13 5.14 6.02
CA SER A 42 4.64 6.50 6.23
C SER A 42 5.41 6.66 7.53
N THR A 43 5.24 5.74 8.47
CA THR A 43 5.97 5.77 9.74
C THR A 43 7.06 4.70 9.80
N ASN A 44 7.39 4.10 8.67
CA ASN A 44 8.45 3.09 8.54
C ASN A 44 8.23 1.88 9.45
N ARG A 45 6.97 1.47 9.58
CA ARG A 45 6.66 0.26 10.31
C ARG A 45 6.64 -0.92 9.34
N ASP A 46 6.15 -2.07 9.81
CA ASP A 46 6.19 -3.32 9.07
C ASP A 46 5.55 -3.20 7.69
N SER A 47 6.38 -3.08 6.66
CA SER A 47 5.90 -2.92 5.29
C SER A 47 5.23 -4.18 4.76
N LYS A 48 5.65 -5.34 5.22
CA LYS A 48 5.02 -6.59 4.79
C LYS A 48 3.61 -6.69 5.32
N GLN A 49 3.39 -6.23 6.55
CA GLN A 49 2.05 -6.17 7.11
C GLN A 49 1.18 -5.19 6.33
N ALA A 50 1.76 -4.04 5.95
CA ALA A 50 1.03 -3.07 5.14
C ALA A 50 0.59 -3.68 3.82
N ILE A 51 1.46 -4.44 3.17
CA ILE A 51 1.12 -5.11 1.92
C ILE A 51 -0.02 -6.10 2.14
N ALA A 52 0.03 -6.87 3.22
CA ALA A 52 -1.02 -7.85 3.51
C ALA A 52 -2.38 -7.17 3.67
N TRP A 53 -2.42 -6.04 4.38
CA TRP A 53 -3.67 -5.29 4.55
C TRP A 53 -4.17 -4.73 3.22
N LEU A 54 -3.25 -4.29 2.35
CA LEU A 54 -3.65 -3.79 1.04
C LEU A 54 -4.23 -4.89 0.17
N ILE A 55 -3.68 -6.10 0.24
CA ILE A 55 -4.24 -7.23 -0.48
C ILE A 55 -5.66 -7.52 -0.02
N GLU A 56 -5.89 -7.47 1.30
CA GLU A 56 -7.23 -7.64 1.83
C GLU A 56 -8.16 -6.53 1.38
N ALA A 57 -7.68 -5.29 1.37
CA ALA A 57 -8.49 -4.17 0.90
C ALA A 57 -8.86 -4.35 -0.57
N GLU A 58 -7.93 -4.86 -1.38
CA GLU A 58 -8.19 -5.12 -2.79
C GLU A 58 -9.29 -6.17 -2.97
N LYS A 59 -9.34 -7.16 -2.10
CA LYS A 59 -10.39 -8.17 -2.16
C LYS A 59 -11.76 -7.59 -1.82
N LEU A 60 -11.78 -6.66 -0.89
CA LEU A 60 -13.03 -6.04 -0.45
C LEU A 60 -13.53 -4.98 -1.44
N ASP A 61 -12.61 -4.31 -2.11
CA ASP A 61 -12.97 -3.25 -3.07
C ASP A 61 -12.01 -3.34 -4.26
N PRO A 62 -12.28 -4.26 -5.21
CA PRO A 62 -11.33 -4.56 -6.29
C PRO A 62 -11.18 -3.45 -7.34
N GLN A 63 -12.05 -2.46 -7.33
CA GLN A 63 -11.98 -1.38 -8.31
C GLN A 63 -11.32 -0.13 -7.80
N ASN A 64 -10.73 -0.19 -6.60
CA ASN A 64 -10.09 0.98 -6.03
C ASN A 64 -8.61 1.02 -6.45
N PHE A 65 -8.28 2.01 -7.27
CA PHE A 65 -6.95 2.19 -7.82
C PHE A 65 -5.88 2.35 -6.74
N TYR A 66 -6.21 3.05 -5.67
CA TYR A 66 -5.18 3.44 -4.69
C TYR A 66 -4.59 2.28 -3.91
N TYR A 67 -5.32 1.19 -3.77
CA TYR A 67 -4.82 0.04 -3.02
C TYR A 67 -3.64 -0.64 -3.72
N PRO A 68 -3.78 -1.09 -4.98
CA PRO A 68 -2.61 -1.67 -5.66
C PRO A 68 -1.54 -0.63 -5.96
N ASN A 69 -1.91 0.65 -6.11
CA ASN A 69 -0.93 1.68 -6.36
C ASN A 69 0.02 1.85 -5.17
N LEU A 70 -0.53 1.89 -3.95
CA LEU A 70 0.31 1.96 -2.76
C LEU A 70 1.11 0.68 -2.58
N ARG A 71 0.50 -0.46 -2.85
CA ARG A 71 1.20 -1.75 -2.75
C ARG A 71 2.41 -1.79 -3.69
N GLN A 72 2.27 -1.25 -4.89
CA GLN A 72 3.38 -1.16 -5.83
C GLN A 72 4.53 -0.34 -5.24
N LYS A 73 4.22 0.81 -4.66
CA LYS A 73 5.25 1.66 -4.06
C LYS A 73 6.00 0.93 -2.96
N ILE A 74 5.27 0.28 -2.08
CA ILE A 74 5.89 -0.41 -0.95
C ILE A 74 6.77 -1.56 -1.44
N ALA A 75 6.26 -2.36 -2.36
CA ALA A 75 7.02 -3.48 -2.89
C ALA A 75 8.28 -3.00 -3.62
N THR A 76 8.19 -1.89 -4.33
CA THR A 76 9.35 -1.33 -5.02
C THR A 76 10.43 -0.95 -4.01
N GLU A 77 10.06 -0.34 -2.90
CA GLU A 77 11.03 0.05 -1.88
C GLU A 77 11.64 -1.15 -1.18
N LEU A 78 10.89 -2.25 -1.08
CA LEU A 78 11.41 -3.50 -0.55
C LEU A 78 12.25 -4.25 -1.58
N LYS A 79 12.33 -3.75 -2.80
CA LYS A 79 13.02 -4.39 -3.92
C LYS A 79 12.42 -5.74 -4.28
N ASP A 80 11.15 -5.91 -3.96
CA ASP A 80 10.38 -7.09 -4.36
C ASP A 80 9.72 -6.78 -5.70
N TYR A 81 10.53 -6.81 -6.76
CA TYR A 81 10.08 -6.37 -8.07
C TYR A 81 8.96 -7.22 -8.66
N PRO A 82 8.95 -8.55 -8.50
CA PRO A 82 7.80 -9.32 -8.99
C PRO A 82 6.48 -8.86 -8.38
N SER A 83 6.46 -8.62 -7.06
CA SER A 83 5.26 -8.13 -6.39
C SER A 83 4.91 -6.73 -6.84
N ALA A 84 5.91 -5.87 -7.03
CA ALA A 84 5.68 -4.50 -7.49
C ALA A 84 5.08 -4.49 -8.88
N ILE A 85 5.56 -5.36 -9.78
CA ILE A 85 5.05 -5.45 -11.14
C ILE A 85 3.60 -5.93 -11.12
N GLU A 86 3.32 -6.95 -10.33
CA GLU A 86 1.96 -7.46 -10.23
C GLU A 86 0.99 -6.37 -9.74
N ALA A 87 1.37 -5.66 -8.68
CA ALA A 87 0.54 -4.59 -8.15
C ALA A 87 0.39 -3.45 -9.17
N GLY A 88 1.48 -3.11 -9.87
CA GLY A 88 1.44 -2.08 -10.89
C GLY A 88 0.49 -2.43 -12.02
N LYS A 89 0.48 -3.68 -12.45
CA LYS A 89 -0.43 -4.12 -13.51
C LYS A 89 -1.88 -4.06 -13.07
N LYS A 90 -2.17 -4.38 -11.83
CA LYS A 90 -3.52 -4.24 -11.29
C LYS A 90 -3.95 -2.78 -11.27
N ALA A 91 -3.07 -1.90 -10.80
CA ALA A 91 -3.36 -0.47 -10.78
C ALA A 91 -3.58 0.06 -12.20
N LEU A 92 -2.75 -0.39 -13.14
CA LEU A 92 -2.87 0.02 -14.53
C LEU A 92 -4.21 -0.40 -15.12
N SER A 93 -4.62 -1.63 -14.86
CA SER A 93 -5.89 -2.15 -15.36
C SER A 93 -7.05 -1.28 -14.88
N ILE A 94 -7.06 -0.94 -13.60
CA ILE A 94 -8.10 -0.08 -13.04
C ILE A 94 -8.03 1.32 -13.65
N ALA A 95 -6.82 1.86 -13.79
CA ALA A 95 -6.63 3.20 -14.34
C ALA A 95 -7.13 3.27 -15.78
N GLU A 96 -6.88 2.22 -16.56
CA GLU A 96 -7.36 2.18 -17.94
C GLU A 96 -8.88 2.14 -18.02
N LEU A 97 -9.50 1.33 -17.15
CA LEU A 97 -10.96 1.27 -17.12
C LEU A 97 -11.58 2.60 -16.75
N LYS A 98 -10.95 3.32 -15.84
CA LYS A 98 -11.45 4.61 -15.37
C LYS A 98 -10.90 5.79 -16.15
N LYS A 99 -10.09 5.53 -17.17
CA LYS A 99 -9.49 6.55 -18.04
C LYS A 99 -8.75 7.61 -17.23
N MET A 100 -7.93 7.14 -16.29
CA MET A 100 -7.16 8.02 -15.44
C MET A 100 -5.93 8.55 -16.14
N LYS A 101 -5.47 9.72 -15.71
CA LYS A 101 -4.29 10.34 -16.29
C LYS A 101 -3.00 9.60 -16.00
N SER A 102 -3.01 8.77 -14.98
CA SER A 102 -1.80 8.06 -14.54
C SER A 102 -1.45 6.85 -15.41
N VAL A 103 -2.25 6.54 -16.42
CA VAL A 103 -2.03 5.34 -17.25
C VAL A 103 -0.62 5.30 -17.85
N GLU A 104 -0.18 6.39 -18.50
CA GLU A 104 1.13 6.40 -19.13
C GLU A 104 2.26 6.32 -18.12
N SER A 105 2.11 6.99 -16.99
CA SER A 105 3.09 6.94 -15.93
C SER A 105 3.22 5.52 -15.36
N LEU A 106 2.10 4.83 -15.18
CA LEU A 106 2.11 3.46 -14.70
C LEU A 106 2.78 2.52 -15.68
N LYS A 107 2.50 2.67 -16.97
CA LYS A 107 3.15 1.84 -17.98
C LYS A 107 4.66 2.01 -17.94
N LYS A 108 5.13 3.23 -17.78
CA LYS A 108 6.56 3.49 -17.69
C LYS A 108 7.16 2.86 -16.44
N GLN A 109 6.48 3.00 -15.30
CA GLN A 109 6.94 2.42 -14.05
C GLN A 109 7.06 0.89 -14.15
N ILE A 110 6.08 0.26 -14.78
CA ILE A 110 6.10 -1.20 -14.94
C ILE A 110 7.28 -1.62 -15.81
N LEU A 111 7.54 -0.89 -16.90
CA LEU A 111 8.69 -1.20 -17.75
C LEU A 111 10.00 -1.06 -16.97
N GLU A 112 10.13 -0.03 -16.17
CA GLU A 112 11.33 0.17 -15.38
C GLU A 112 11.53 -0.96 -14.38
N LEU A 113 10.44 -1.41 -13.76
CA LEU A 113 10.51 -2.53 -12.81
C LEU A 113 10.91 -3.82 -13.52
N GLU A 114 10.37 -4.04 -14.70
CA GLU A 114 10.71 -5.23 -15.47
C GLU A 114 12.19 -5.24 -15.87
N LEU A 115 12.73 -4.08 -16.19
CA LEU A 115 14.16 -3.97 -16.49
C LEU A 115 15.01 -4.26 -15.26
N LEU A 116 14.58 -3.77 -14.09
CA LEU A 116 15.29 -4.06 -12.84
C LEU A 116 15.26 -5.54 -12.52
N LEU A 117 14.15 -6.19 -12.79
CA LEU A 117 14.02 -7.62 -12.50
C LEU A 117 14.97 -8.47 -13.34
N LYS A 118 15.29 -8.00 -14.54
CA LYS A 118 16.18 -8.76 -15.44
C LYS A 118 17.66 -8.64 -15.10
N LYS A 119 18.02 -7.74 -14.22
CA LYS A 119 19.45 -7.55 -13.87
C LYS A 119 19.97 -8.61 -12.88
#